data_2a4e0aef07aa6f6159eda077496f387e
#
_entry.id   2a4e0aef07aa6f6159eda077496f387e
#
_cell.length_a   1.000
_cell.length_b   1.000
_cell.length_c   1.000
_cell.angle_alpha   90.00
_cell.angle_beta   90.00
_cell.angle_gamma   90.00
#
_symmetry.space_group_name_H-M   'P 1'
#
loop_
_entity.id
_entity.type
_entity.pdbx_description
1 polymer ?
#
loop_
_entity_poly.entity_id
_entity_poly.type
_entity_poly.pdbx_seq_one_letter_code
_entity_poly.pdbx_strand_id
1 'polypeptide(L)'
;MLEKGIKAPDFTLPDKNGNLISLSDFLGKKIVLYFYPKDNTPGCTKQACAFAANFEKFKEIDAVVIGISKDSVASHVKFATKYDLPFILLSDTELVAIQGYDVWKEKKLYGKTSMGVVRTTYIIDENGIIEYVMPKVKPDTNAAEILEYLANN
;
A
#
# COMPACT_ATOMS: atom_id res chain seq x y z
N MET A 1 4.55 -0.91 14.28
CA MET A 1 4.70 -1.46 12.91
C MET A 1 5.72 -2.59 12.87
N LEU A 2 5.68 -3.39 11.81
CA LEU A 2 6.60 -4.52 11.69
C LEU A 2 8.01 -4.05 11.32
N GLU A 3 9.01 -4.82 11.70
CA GLU A 3 10.40 -4.49 11.46
C GLU A 3 10.94 -5.15 10.20
N LYS A 4 12.00 -4.57 9.64
CA LYS A 4 12.70 -5.20 8.52
C LYS A 4 13.36 -6.50 8.98
N GLY A 5 13.47 -7.46 8.06
CA GLY A 5 14.09 -8.76 8.32
C GLY A 5 13.11 -9.86 8.70
N ILE A 6 11.85 -9.52 8.98
CA ILE A 6 10.84 -10.54 9.28
C ILE A 6 10.08 -10.92 8.03
N LYS A 7 9.47 -12.10 8.05
CA LYS A 7 8.61 -12.57 6.97
C LYS A 7 7.35 -11.68 6.92
N ALA A 8 7.04 -11.14 5.76
CA ALA A 8 5.83 -10.36 5.55
C ALA A 8 4.60 -11.25 5.74
N PRO A 9 3.64 -10.87 6.62
CA PRO A 9 2.42 -11.65 6.78
C PRO A 9 1.65 -11.80 5.48
N ASP A 10 1.25 -13.02 5.13
CA ASP A 10 0.42 -13.26 3.97
C ASP A 10 -1.01 -12.79 4.25
N PHE A 11 -1.74 -12.52 3.20
CA PHE A 11 -3.15 -12.14 3.26
C PHE A 11 -3.82 -12.53 1.94
N THR A 12 -5.13 -12.58 1.95
CA THR A 12 -5.94 -12.78 0.75
C THR A 12 -7.10 -11.79 0.79
N LEU A 13 -7.11 -10.85 -0.14
CA LEU A 13 -8.06 -9.74 -0.16
C LEU A 13 -8.58 -9.51 -1.58
N PRO A 14 -9.83 -9.02 -1.73
CA PRO A 14 -10.37 -8.75 -3.05
C PRO A 14 -9.80 -7.48 -3.67
N ASP A 15 -9.53 -7.54 -4.97
CA ASP A 15 -9.17 -6.36 -5.76
C ASP A 15 -10.43 -5.65 -6.28
N LYS A 16 -10.25 -4.61 -7.11
CA LYS A 16 -11.35 -3.83 -7.67
C LYS A 16 -12.27 -4.65 -8.60
N ASN A 17 -11.81 -5.77 -9.09
CA ASN A 17 -12.60 -6.66 -9.97
C ASN A 17 -13.25 -7.79 -9.18
N GLY A 18 -13.09 -7.82 -7.85
CA GLY A 18 -13.62 -8.87 -6.99
C GLY A 18 -12.77 -10.13 -6.97
N ASN A 19 -11.62 -10.14 -7.63
CA ASN A 19 -10.71 -11.28 -7.62
C ASN A 19 -9.91 -11.30 -6.31
N LEU A 20 -9.74 -12.47 -5.72
CA LEU A 20 -8.96 -12.63 -4.51
C LEU A 20 -7.48 -12.65 -4.85
N ILE A 21 -6.73 -11.75 -4.22
CA ILE A 21 -5.29 -11.57 -4.42
C ILE A 21 -4.57 -11.85 -3.11
N SER A 22 -3.56 -12.70 -3.16
CA SER A 22 -2.71 -13.01 -2.00
C SER A 22 -1.32 -12.42 -2.20
N LEU A 23 -0.68 -12.03 -1.11
CA LEU A 23 0.71 -11.56 -1.16
C LEU A 23 1.62 -12.62 -1.78
N SER A 24 1.40 -13.89 -1.41
CA SER A 24 2.16 -15.03 -1.93
C SER A 24 2.07 -15.21 -3.44
N ASP A 25 1.07 -14.62 -4.10
CA ASP A 25 0.96 -14.67 -5.56
C ASP A 25 2.12 -13.95 -6.27
N PHE A 26 2.82 -13.08 -5.55
CA PHE A 26 3.88 -12.24 -6.10
C PHE A 26 5.29 -12.63 -5.63
N LEU A 27 5.44 -13.80 -5.01
CA LEU A 27 6.77 -14.29 -4.64
C LEU A 27 7.67 -14.36 -5.88
N GLY A 28 8.92 -13.95 -5.72
CA GLY A 28 9.87 -13.80 -6.82
C GLY A 28 9.98 -12.40 -7.38
N LYS A 29 9.13 -11.49 -6.94
CA LYS A 29 9.15 -10.08 -7.33
C LYS A 29 9.29 -9.19 -6.11
N LYS A 30 9.81 -7.98 -6.30
CA LYS A 30 9.76 -6.96 -5.27
C LYS A 30 8.35 -6.40 -5.19
N ILE A 31 7.88 -6.20 -3.96
CA ILE A 31 6.53 -5.70 -3.70
C ILE A 31 6.62 -4.39 -2.94
N VAL A 32 5.97 -3.36 -3.47
CA VAL A 32 5.76 -2.09 -2.78
C VAL A 32 4.34 -2.15 -2.24
N LEU A 33 4.24 -2.37 -0.94
CA LEU A 33 2.95 -2.53 -0.25
C LEU A 33 2.70 -1.29 0.60
N TYR A 34 1.71 -0.48 0.22
CA TYR A 34 1.42 0.72 0.99
C TYR A 34 0.01 0.70 1.57
N PHE A 35 -0.09 1.19 2.80
CA PHE A 35 -1.35 1.30 3.54
C PHE A 35 -1.74 2.78 3.60
N TYR A 36 -2.99 3.09 3.28
CA TYR A 36 -3.48 4.46 3.28
C TYR A 36 -4.88 4.54 3.92
N PRO A 37 -5.24 5.73 4.48
CA PRO A 37 -6.46 5.84 5.28
C PRO A 37 -7.77 5.71 4.51
N LYS A 38 -7.92 6.37 3.36
CA LYS A 38 -9.21 6.42 2.69
C LYS A 38 -9.11 6.87 1.24
N ASP A 39 -9.85 6.17 0.36
CA ASP A 39 -9.97 6.54 -1.05
C ASP A 39 -10.47 7.98 -1.22
N ASN A 40 -10.00 8.62 -2.28
CA ASN A 40 -10.48 9.92 -2.74
C ASN A 40 -10.38 11.06 -1.71
N THR A 41 -9.43 10.96 -0.79
CA THR A 41 -9.03 12.06 0.09
C THR A 41 -7.81 12.76 -0.53
N PRO A 42 -7.54 14.04 -0.20
CA PRO A 42 -6.46 14.80 -0.87
C PRO A 42 -5.09 14.13 -0.80
N GLY A 43 -4.66 13.69 0.37
CA GLY A 43 -3.36 13.04 0.55
C GLY A 43 -3.29 11.67 -0.14
N CYS A 44 -4.32 10.85 0.03
CA CYS A 44 -4.36 9.53 -0.59
C CYS A 44 -4.42 9.62 -2.12
N THR A 45 -5.10 10.62 -2.65
CA THR A 45 -5.15 10.88 -4.09
C THR A 45 -3.78 11.29 -4.62
N LYS A 46 -3.06 12.19 -3.92
CA LYS A 46 -1.70 12.59 -4.31
C LYS A 46 -0.77 11.38 -4.33
N GLN A 47 -0.82 10.54 -3.32
CA GLN A 47 0.02 9.35 -3.25
C GLN A 47 -0.28 8.38 -4.38
N ALA A 48 -1.55 8.08 -4.61
CA ALA A 48 -1.98 7.17 -5.69
C ALA A 48 -1.59 7.71 -7.07
N CYS A 49 -1.79 8.99 -7.31
CA CYS A 49 -1.43 9.61 -8.59
C CYS A 49 0.09 9.63 -8.80
N ALA A 50 0.88 9.79 -7.75
CA ALA A 50 2.34 9.70 -7.84
C ALA A 50 2.80 8.29 -8.22
N PHE A 51 2.19 7.25 -7.64
CA PHE A 51 2.46 5.87 -8.05
C PHE A 51 2.04 5.63 -9.51
N ALA A 52 0.88 6.13 -9.91
CA ALA A 52 0.39 5.99 -11.27
C ALA A 52 1.32 6.68 -12.29
N ALA A 53 1.80 7.88 -11.97
CA ALA A 53 2.73 8.63 -12.83
C ALA A 53 4.07 7.90 -13.00
N ASN A 54 4.48 7.10 -12.03
CA ASN A 54 5.74 6.35 -12.05
C ASN A 54 5.55 4.86 -12.33
N PHE A 55 4.36 4.45 -12.75
CA PHE A 55 4.02 3.02 -12.91
C PHE A 55 4.97 2.29 -13.86
N GLU A 56 5.30 2.88 -15.01
CA GLU A 56 6.21 2.26 -15.98
C GLU A 56 7.61 2.06 -15.39
N LYS A 57 8.08 2.98 -14.55
CA LYS A 57 9.38 2.85 -13.88
C LYS A 57 9.38 1.67 -12.90
N PHE A 58 8.28 1.46 -12.19
CA PHE A 58 8.14 0.29 -11.31
C PHE A 58 8.11 -1.01 -12.12
N LYS A 59 7.43 -1.02 -13.25
CA LYS A 59 7.40 -2.19 -14.15
C LYS A 59 8.79 -2.53 -14.69
N GLU A 60 9.56 -1.52 -15.06
CA GLU A 60 10.92 -1.72 -15.61
C GLU A 60 11.84 -2.44 -14.62
N ILE A 61 11.66 -2.21 -13.32
CA ILE A 61 12.45 -2.88 -12.27
C ILE A 61 11.74 -4.10 -11.68
N ASP A 62 10.67 -4.55 -12.32
CA ASP A 62 9.86 -5.72 -11.95
C ASP A 62 9.32 -5.62 -10.52
N ALA A 63 8.91 -4.43 -10.11
CA ALA A 63 8.29 -4.18 -8.80
C ALA A 63 6.77 -4.07 -8.94
N VAL A 64 6.05 -4.74 -8.06
CA VAL A 64 4.58 -4.72 -7.99
C VAL A 64 4.15 -3.69 -6.96
N VAL A 65 3.22 -2.80 -7.31
CA VAL A 65 2.66 -1.81 -6.38
C VAL A 65 1.28 -2.26 -5.94
N ILE A 66 1.08 -2.37 -4.64
CA ILE A 66 -0.18 -2.77 -4.03
C ILE A 66 -0.56 -1.75 -2.96
N GLY A 67 -1.74 -1.14 -3.11
CA GLY A 67 -2.31 -0.25 -2.09
C GLY A 67 -3.43 -0.96 -1.33
N ILE A 68 -3.45 -0.80 -0.02
CA ILE A 68 -4.47 -1.39 0.85
C ILE A 68 -5.11 -0.31 1.70
N SER A 69 -6.44 -0.30 1.73
CA SER A 69 -7.22 0.50 2.67
C SER A 69 -8.42 -0.32 3.16
N LYS A 70 -9.16 0.22 4.12
CA LYS A 70 -10.37 -0.43 4.63
C LYS A 70 -11.61 -0.14 3.76
N ASP A 71 -11.44 0.60 2.68
CA ASP A 71 -12.54 0.91 1.76
C ASP A 71 -13.06 -0.33 1.05
N SER A 72 -14.30 -0.27 0.59
CA SER A 72 -14.94 -1.36 -0.13
C SER A 72 -14.40 -1.52 -1.55
N VAL A 73 -14.68 -2.67 -2.16
CA VAL A 73 -14.37 -2.90 -3.58
C VAL A 73 -15.03 -1.82 -4.45
N ALA A 74 -16.29 -1.49 -4.19
CA ALA A 74 -17.01 -0.45 -4.93
C ALA A 74 -16.31 0.92 -4.85
N SER A 75 -15.79 1.28 -3.68
CA SER A 75 -15.03 2.51 -3.48
C SER A 75 -13.74 2.50 -4.32
N HIS A 76 -13.01 1.38 -4.32
CA HIS A 76 -11.79 1.24 -5.11
C HIS A 76 -12.06 1.34 -6.62
N VAL A 77 -13.17 0.79 -7.10
CA VAL A 77 -13.56 0.92 -8.50
C VAL A 77 -13.71 2.39 -8.88
N LYS A 78 -14.44 3.16 -8.07
CA LYS A 78 -14.64 4.59 -8.31
C LYS A 78 -13.33 5.37 -8.27
N PHE A 79 -12.50 5.09 -7.27
CA PHE A 79 -11.22 5.78 -7.09
C PHE A 79 -10.27 5.47 -8.25
N ALA A 80 -10.10 4.19 -8.60
CA ALA A 80 -9.23 3.79 -9.69
C ALA A 80 -9.69 4.32 -11.04
N THR A 81 -11.01 4.36 -11.29
CA THR A 81 -11.58 4.89 -12.53
C THR A 81 -11.38 6.39 -12.63
N LYS A 82 -11.65 7.12 -11.53
CA LYS A 82 -11.55 8.58 -11.51
C LYS A 82 -10.13 9.07 -11.82
N TYR A 83 -9.11 8.39 -11.30
CA TYR A 83 -7.72 8.80 -11.43
C TYR A 83 -6.89 7.89 -12.33
N ASP A 84 -7.54 6.94 -13.01
CA ASP A 84 -6.89 6.02 -13.94
C ASP A 84 -5.70 5.31 -13.31
N LEU A 85 -5.92 4.69 -12.14
CA LEU A 85 -4.87 4.03 -11.38
C LEU A 85 -4.57 2.64 -11.96
N PRO A 86 -3.34 2.39 -12.44
CA PRO A 86 -3.02 1.13 -13.14
C PRO A 86 -2.52 0.00 -12.22
N PHE A 87 -2.32 0.27 -10.94
CA PHE A 87 -1.79 -0.70 -9.99
C PHE A 87 -2.90 -1.34 -9.15
N ILE A 88 -2.52 -2.30 -8.33
CA ILE A 88 -3.46 -3.11 -7.54
C ILE A 88 -3.93 -2.32 -6.31
N LEU A 89 -5.25 -2.28 -6.10
CA LEU A 89 -5.88 -1.79 -4.87
C LEU A 89 -6.67 -2.94 -4.25
N LEU A 90 -6.42 -3.19 -2.97
CA LEU A 90 -7.08 -4.26 -2.23
C LEU A 90 -7.95 -3.71 -1.11
N SER A 91 -9.13 -4.32 -0.94
CA SER A 91 -10.11 -3.95 0.08
C SER A 91 -9.92 -4.80 1.32
N ASP A 92 -9.62 -4.15 2.44
CA ASP A 92 -9.41 -4.82 3.73
C ASP A 92 -10.45 -4.34 4.74
N THR A 93 -11.73 -4.60 4.45
CA THR A 93 -12.84 -4.14 5.28
C THR A 93 -12.83 -4.75 6.68
N GLU A 94 -12.25 -5.93 6.85
CA GLU A 94 -12.13 -6.63 8.14
C GLU A 94 -10.83 -6.29 8.89
N LEU A 95 -10.00 -5.40 8.35
CA LEU A 95 -8.75 -4.95 8.96
C LEU A 95 -7.73 -6.08 9.17
N VAL A 96 -7.77 -7.14 8.37
CA VAL A 96 -6.88 -8.30 8.52
C VAL A 96 -5.43 -7.94 8.26
N ALA A 97 -5.14 -7.41 7.07
CA ALA A 97 -3.78 -6.98 6.71
C ALA A 97 -3.40 -5.71 7.46
N ILE A 98 -4.33 -4.78 7.62
CA ILE A 98 -4.09 -3.51 8.31
C ILE A 98 -3.62 -3.77 9.75
N GLN A 99 -4.26 -4.68 10.47
CA GLN A 99 -3.82 -5.06 11.83
C GLN A 99 -2.59 -5.97 11.79
N GLY A 100 -2.53 -6.90 10.84
CA GLY A 100 -1.39 -7.80 10.70
C GLY A 100 -0.08 -7.08 10.43
N TYR A 101 -0.12 -5.96 9.72
CA TYR A 101 1.06 -5.13 9.43
C TYR A 101 1.25 -4.00 10.46
N ASP A 102 0.46 -4.01 11.52
CA ASP A 102 0.59 -3.07 12.65
C ASP A 102 0.55 -1.60 12.24
N VAL A 103 -0.40 -1.27 11.34
CA VAL A 103 -0.61 0.12 10.89
C VAL A 103 -1.95 0.70 11.35
N TRP A 104 -2.71 -0.04 12.16
CA TRP A 104 -3.97 0.40 12.75
C TRP A 104 -3.66 0.99 14.11
N LYS A 105 -3.71 2.32 14.22
CA LYS A 105 -3.23 3.04 15.40
C LYS A 105 -4.25 4.08 15.86
N GLU A 106 -4.14 4.45 17.13
CA GLU A 106 -4.87 5.53 17.72
C GLU A 106 -4.41 6.86 17.15
N LYS A 107 -5.35 7.69 16.71
CA LYS A 107 -5.10 9.03 16.18
C LYS A 107 -5.88 10.04 17.00
N LYS A 108 -5.24 11.16 17.35
CA LYS A 108 -5.89 12.29 18.04
C LYS A 108 -6.11 13.42 17.04
N LEU A 109 -7.35 13.92 16.98
CA LEU A 109 -7.70 15.04 16.14
C LEU A 109 -8.72 15.91 16.89
N TYR A 110 -8.39 17.17 17.11
CA TYR A 110 -9.26 18.12 17.84
C TYR A 110 -9.70 17.60 19.21
N GLY A 111 -8.77 16.98 19.96
CA GLY A 111 -9.04 16.45 21.28
C GLY A 111 -9.82 15.14 21.30
N LYS A 112 -10.21 14.62 20.15
CA LYS A 112 -10.88 13.33 20.03
C LYS A 112 -9.89 12.26 19.61
N THR A 113 -10.03 11.08 20.21
CA THR A 113 -9.20 9.91 19.89
C THR A 113 -10.02 8.95 19.04
N SER A 114 -9.45 8.50 17.92
CA SER A 114 -10.05 7.48 17.06
C SER A 114 -8.98 6.57 16.50
N MET A 115 -9.38 5.35 16.10
CA MET A 115 -8.47 4.43 15.41
C MET A 115 -8.44 4.73 13.92
N GLY A 116 -7.27 4.58 13.32
CA GLY A 116 -7.13 4.80 11.89
C GLY A 116 -5.85 4.20 11.35
N VAL A 117 -5.73 4.19 10.02
CA VAL A 117 -4.54 3.69 9.33
C VAL A 117 -3.46 4.76 9.34
N VAL A 118 -2.28 4.41 9.83
CA VAL A 118 -1.08 5.25 9.69
C VAL A 118 -0.48 4.96 8.32
N ARG A 119 -0.34 6.00 7.50
CA ARG A 119 0.20 5.89 6.15
C ARG A 119 1.62 5.31 6.21
N THR A 120 1.77 4.05 5.77
CA THR A 120 3.01 3.29 5.91
C THR A 120 3.26 2.51 4.63
N THR A 121 4.52 2.44 4.19
CA THR A 121 4.92 1.63 3.04
C THR A 121 5.95 0.60 3.48
N TYR A 122 5.73 -0.64 3.06
CA TYR A 122 6.67 -1.74 3.23
C TYR A 122 7.22 -2.12 1.86
N ILE A 123 8.52 -2.35 1.78
CA ILE A 123 9.14 -2.96 0.60
C ILE A 123 9.49 -4.39 0.98
N ILE A 124 8.97 -5.35 0.20
CA ILE A 124 9.10 -6.77 0.45
C ILE A 124 9.95 -7.36 -0.67
N ASP A 125 10.95 -8.15 -0.30
CA ASP A 125 11.87 -8.75 -1.27
C ASP A 125 11.27 -9.97 -1.98
N GLU A 126 12.03 -10.54 -2.89
CA GLU A 126 11.59 -11.68 -3.72
C GLU A 126 11.32 -12.94 -2.91
N ASN A 127 11.83 -13.02 -1.68
CA ASN A 127 11.63 -14.15 -0.76
C ASN A 127 10.48 -13.93 0.24
N GLY A 128 9.78 -12.79 0.11
CA GLY A 128 8.68 -12.47 1.02
C GLY A 128 9.12 -11.89 2.36
N ILE A 129 10.35 -11.37 2.43
CA ILE A 129 10.91 -10.76 3.64
C ILE A 129 10.80 -9.24 3.53
N ILE A 130 10.41 -8.59 4.62
CA ILE A 130 10.37 -7.12 4.67
C ILE A 130 11.80 -6.61 4.63
N GLU A 131 12.16 -5.90 3.56
CA GLU A 131 13.51 -5.34 3.42
C GLU A 131 13.60 -3.88 3.83
N TYR A 132 12.47 -3.15 3.82
CA TYR A 132 12.45 -1.74 4.21
C TYR A 132 11.08 -1.35 4.73
N VAL A 133 11.05 -0.49 5.73
CA VAL A 133 9.81 0.04 6.33
C VAL A 133 9.87 1.56 6.30
N MET A 134 8.84 2.18 5.75
CA MET A 134 8.72 3.65 5.66
C MET A 134 7.47 4.08 6.43
N PRO A 135 7.62 4.46 7.72
CA PRO A 135 6.48 4.91 8.52
C PRO A 135 6.11 6.37 8.24
N LYS A 136 4.85 6.71 8.43
CA LYS A 136 4.36 8.08 8.31
C LYS A 136 4.84 8.79 7.05
N VAL A 137 4.73 8.10 5.92
CA VAL A 137 5.21 8.62 4.64
C VAL A 137 4.43 9.86 4.19
N LYS A 138 5.13 10.73 3.46
CA LYS A 138 4.52 11.89 2.83
C LYS A 138 3.90 11.45 1.50
N PRO A 139 2.61 11.73 1.27
CA PRO A 139 1.94 11.23 0.08
C PRO A 139 2.51 11.74 -1.25
N ASP A 140 3.04 12.97 -1.28
CA ASP A 140 3.55 13.57 -2.50
C ASP A 140 4.95 13.10 -2.90
N THR A 141 5.76 12.60 -1.97
CA THR A 141 7.16 12.21 -2.24
C THR A 141 7.43 10.71 -2.12
N ASN A 142 6.49 9.95 -1.57
CA ASN A 142 6.71 8.53 -1.25
C ASN A 142 7.11 7.68 -2.47
N ALA A 143 6.41 7.84 -3.61
CA ALA A 143 6.72 7.05 -4.81
C ALA A 143 8.15 7.30 -5.31
N ALA A 144 8.58 8.56 -5.33
CA ALA A 144 9.93 8.92 -5.77
C ALA A 144 11.00 8.40 -4.80
N GLU A 145 10.74 8.47 -3.49
CA GLU A 145 11.65 7.93 -2.47
C GLU A 145 11.83 6.42 -2.61
N ILE A 146 10.75 5.70 -2.92
CA ILE A 146 10.80 4.26 -3.13
C ILE A 146 11.61 3.92 -4.37
N LEU A 147 11.41 4.65 -5.47
CA LEU A 147 12.19 4.43 -6.71
C LEU A 147 13.67 4.67 -6.49
N GLU A 148 14.02 5.71 -5.75
CA GLU A 148 15.41 6.00 -5.38
C GLU A 148 16.01 4.86 -4.56
N TYR A 149 15.28 4.38 -3.55
CA TYR A 149 15.72 3.24 -2.75
C TYR A 149 15.96 1.99 -3.62
N LEU A 150 15.01 1.65 -4.49
CA LEU A 150 15.10 0.47 -5.33
C LEU A 150 16.21 0.57 -6.37
N ALA A 151 16.51 1.77 -6.85
CA ALA A 151 17.61 1.99 -7.79
C ALA A 151 18.99 1.78 -7.15
N ASN A 152 19.11 1.97 -5.84
CA ASN A 152 20.36 1.87 -5.10
C ASN A 152 20.52 0.54 -4.35
N ASN A 153 19.57 -0.34 -4.47
CA ASN A 153 19.58 -1.64 -3.77
C ASN A 153 19.15 -2.79 -4.73
#